data_b252e142692f6ecb5b42476ea727a3b7
#
_entry.id   b252e142692f6ecb5b42476ea727a3b7
#
_cell.length_a   1.000
_cell.length_b   1.000
_cell.length_c   1.000
_cell.angle_alpha   90.00
_cell.angle_beta   90.00
_cell.angle_gamma   90.00
#
_symmetry.space_group_name_H-M   'P 1'
#
loop_
_entity.id
_entity.type
_entity.pdbx_description
1 polymer ?
#
loop_
_entity_poly.entity_id
_entity_poly.type
_entity_poly.pdbx_seq_one_letter_code
_entity_poly.pdbx_strand_id
1 'polypeptide(L)'
;MGKVLLIIDPQNDFVDPKGSLYIPGAEKGIDAICEFIKKENPLHIVITQDTHQVYHIGHPEFWEGDPEPFTKITIEDLKSGKYRPKEPGSLDYFYEYIDLLPDKVHMIWPKHCINGSWGHSFPKKLTDALISWSKKDILANYRVIQKGEYALSEMYSAISHVNSIERDIKESQLLKDLAVFDEVCIAGFAKDVCVAWTVKDLLASGKFNNKLVFLNNCMIGLDPKSKMLDVFTEGVNKYNARWE
;
A
#
# COMPACT_ATOMS: atom_id res chain seq x y z
N MET A 1 -6.17 -10.82 -24.15
CA MET A 1 -5.25 -9.97 -23.40
C MET A 1 -4.77 -10.78 -22.22
N GLY A 2 -3.83 -10.38 -21.43
CA GLY A 2 -3.20 -11.27 -20.45
C GLY A 2 -3.47 -10.87 -19.01
N LYS A 3 -2.73 -11.53 -18.14
CA LYS A 3 -2.73 -11.37 -16.68
C LYS A 3 -1.65 -10.34 -16.29
N VAL A 4 -1.99 -9.35 -15.45
CA VAL A 4 -1.02 -8.46 -14.80
C VAL A 4 -0.93 -8.78 -13.31
N LEU A 5 0.27 -8.75 -12.76
CA LEU A 5 0.52 -8.88 -11.33
C LEU A 5 0.80 -7.50 -10.73
N LEU A 6 -0.05 -7.05 -9.79
CA LEU A 6 0.14 -5.86 -9.00
C LEU A 6 0.64 -6.26 -7.60
N ILE A 7 1.87 -5.89 -7.29
CA ILE A 7 2.51 -6.19 -6.00
C ILE A 7 2.58 -4.89 -5.19
N ILE A 8 1.90 -4.84 -4.07
CA ILE A 8 1.81 -3.66 -3.22
C ILE A 8 2.92 -3.71 -2.17
N ASP A 9 3.82 -2.73 -2.19
CA ASP A 9 4.82 -2.40 -1.17
C ASP A 9 5.64 -3.60 -0.63
N PRO A 10 6.29 -4.40 -1.49
CA PRO A 10 7.03 -5.60 -1.05
C PRO A 10 8.45 -5.23 -0.55
N GLN A 11 8.55 -4.24 0.35
CA GLN A 11 9.81 -3.63 0.79
C GLN A 11 10.39 -4.28 2.04
N ASN A 12 11.71 -4.16 2.22
CA ASN A 12 12.42 -4.78 3.35
C ASN A 12 11.85 -4.36 4.71
N ASP A 13 11.43 -3.10 4.88
CA ASP A 13 10.86 -2.64 6.15
C ASP A 13 9.57 -3.37 6.54
N PHE A 14 8.84 -3.91 5.57
CA PHE A 14 7.61 -4.67 5.82
C PHE A 14 7.84 -6.18 5.90
N VAL A 15 8.81 -6.71 5.15
CA VAL A 15 8.90 -8.16 4.93
C VAL A 15 10.12 -8.84 5.55
N ASP A 16 11.13 -8.09 5.98
CA ASP A 16 12.29 -8.65 6.67
C ASP A 16 12.12 -8.48 8.19
N PRO A 17 12.43 -9.50 9.01
CA PRO A 17 12.36 -9.38 10.48
C PRO A 17 13.19 -8.23 11.08
N LYS A 18 14.13 -7.66 10.34
CA LYS A 18 14.94 -6.48 10.75
C LYS A 18 14.30 -5.17 10.28
N GLY A 19 13.23 -5.23 9.52
CA GLY A 19 12.50 -4.07 9.02
C GLY A 19 11.84 -3.27 10.14
N SER A 20 11.78 -1.96 9.98
CA SER A 20 11.26 -1.06 11.03
C SER A 20 9.74 -1.19 11.25
N LEU A 21 9.02 -1.70 10.27
CA LEU A 21 7.58 -2.00 10.35
C LEU A 21 7.29 -3.43 9.87
N TYR A 22 8.07 -4.38 10.39
CA TYR A 22 7.97 -5.78 9.99
C TYR A 22 6.58 -6.38 10.26
N ILE A 23 6.04 -7.04 9.25
CA ILE A 23 4.77 -7.77 9.30
C ILE A 23 5.07 -9.25 9.50
N PRO A 24 4.77 -9.85 10.66
CA PRO A 24 5.10 -11.23 10.94
C PRO A 24 4.56 -12.21 9.88
N GLY A 25 5.46 -12.95 9.24
CA GLY A 25 5.13 -13.92 8.19
C GLY A 25 5.17 -13.37 6.77
N ALA A 26 5.43 -12.09 6.57
CA ALA A 26 5.48 -11.47 5.24
C ALA A 26 6.57 -12.06 4.33
N GLU A 27 7.64 -12.61 4.90
CA GLU A 27 8.67 -13.34 4.15
C GLU A 27 8.09 -14.55 3.39
N LYS A 28 7.08 -15.22 3.95
CA LYS A 28 6.37 -16.33 3.26
C LYS A 28 5.51 -15.81 2.11
N GLY A 29 4.94 -14.62 2.27
CA GLY A 29 4.23 -13.94 1.20
C GLY A 29 5.15 -13.60 0.02
N ILE A 30 6.39 -13.14 0.30
CA ILE A 30 7.41 -12.94 -0.74
C ILE A 30 7.75 -14.26 -1.45
N ASP A 31 7.87 -15.35 -0.71
CA ASP A 31 8.12 -16.68 -1.30
C ASP A 31 7.01 -17.06 -2.25
N ALA A 32 5.75 -16.91 -1.83
CA ALA A 32 4.59 -17.19 -2.66
C ALA A 32 4.50 -16.28 -3.90
N ILE A 33 4.82 -14.98 -3.77
CA ILE A 33 4.89 -14.05 -4.91
C ILE A 33 5.94 -14.52 -5.93
N CYS A 34 7.14 -14.90 -5.46
CA CYS A 34 8.21 -15.40 -6.35
C CYS A 34 7.80 -16.69 -7.08
N GLU A 35 7.12 -17.61 -6.39
CA GLU A 35 6.58 -18.83 -7.00
C GLU A 35 5.50 -18.51 -8.03
N PHE A 36 4.58 -17.57 -7.71
CA PHE A 36 3.55 -17.13 -8.64
C PHE A 36 4.16 -16.54 -9.92
N ILE A 37 5.15 -15.63 -9.80
CA ILE A 37 5.87 -15.05 -10.95
C ILE A 37 6.47 -16.15 -11.83
N LYS A 38 7.08 -17.15 -11.22
CA LYS A 38 7.72 -18.27 -11.95
C LYS A 38 6.71 -19.18 -12.65
N LYS A 39 5.61 -19.52 -11.98
CA LYS A 39 4.59 -20.47 -12.43
C LYS A 39 3.65 -19.86 -13.46
N GLU A 40 3.05 -18.71 -13.12
CA GLU A 40 2.01 -18.08 -13.93
C GLU A 40 2.55 -17.19 -15.04
N ASN A 41 3.82 -16.78 -14.94
CA ASN A 41 4.52 -15.97 -15.92
C ASN A 41 3.65 -14.78 -16.41
N PRO A 42 3.22 -13.84 -15.53
CA PRO A 42 2.31 -12.76 -15.90
C PRO A 42 2.86 -11.96 -17.08
N LEU A 43 1.96 -11.40 -17.90
CA LEU A 43 2.35 -10.60 -19.06
C LEU A 43 3.03 -9.29 -18.64
N HIS A 44 2.60 -8.72 -17.52
CA HIS A 44 3.16 -7.49 -16.97
C HIS A 44 3.18 -7.54 -15.43
N ILE A 45 4.14 -6.86 -14.83
CA ILE A 45 4.24 -6.71 -13.37
C ILE A 45 4.30 -5.22 -13.03
N VAL A 46 3.46 -4.80 -12.11
CA VAL A 46 3.51 -3.47 -11.50
C VAL A 46 3.79 -3.64 -10.02
N ILE A 47 4.72 -2.87 -9.49
CA ILE A 47 5.13 -2.92 -8.09
C ILE A 47 4.96 -1.52 -7.51
N THR A 48 4.29 -1.39 -6.39
CA THR A 48 4.31 -0.12 -5.65
C THR A 48 5.44 -0.10 -4.64
N GLN A 49 5.90 1.08 -4.33
CA GLN A 49 7.00 1.30 -3.40
C GLN A 49 6.64 2.48 -2.51
N ASP A 50 6.33 2.18 -1.26
CA ASP A 50 6.09 3.20 -0.26
C ASP A 50 7.36 4.01 -0.03
N THR A 51 7.27 5.34 -0.11
CA THR A 51 8.45 6.20 -0.18
C THR A 51 8.25 7.40 0.71
N HIS A 52 8.97 7.45 1.82
CA HIS A 52 8.82 8.51 2.80
C HIS A 52 10.10 9.32 2.98
N GLN A 53 9.93 10.56 3.40
CA GLN A 53 10.96 11.38 4.03
C GLN A 53 10.89 11.20 5.54
N VAL A 54 11.95 11.61 6.27
CA VAL A 54 11.96 11.56 7.74
C VAL A 54 10.78 12.36 8.31
N TYR A 55 10.59 13.58 7.80
CA TYR A 55 9.43 14.42 8.13
C TYR A 55 8.23 14.00 7.28
N HIS A 56 7.37 13.19 7.87
CA HIS A 56 6.12 12.72 7.27
C HIS A 56 5.05 12.63 8.36
N ILE A 57 3.81 12.99 8.04
CA ILE A 57 2.68 13.02 8.98
C ILE A 57 2.53 11.72 9.79
N GLY A 58 2.82 10.59 9.18
CA GLY A 58 2.77 9.27 9.81
C GLY A 58 3.96 8.95 10.72
N HIS A 59 4.99 9.79 10.81
CA HIS A 59 6.20 9.51 11.58
C HIS A 59 6.29 10.34 12.87
N PRO A 60 6.94 9.81 13.94
CA PRO A 60 7.13 10.53 15.20
C PRO A 60 7.73 11.92 15.01
N GLU A 61 8.75 12.05 14.15
CA GLU A 61 9.53 13.25 13.95
C GLU A 61 8.72 14.46 13.45
N PHE A 62 7.55 14.22 12.89
CA PHE A 62 6.64 15.29 12.45
C PHE A 62 5.92 15.99 13.61
N TRP A 63 5.78 15.32 14.75
CA TRP A 63 4.99 15.75 15.89
C TRP A 63 5.86 16.26 17.04
N GLU A 64 5.37 17.23 17.82
CA GLU A 64 6.04 17.66 19.06
C GLU A 64 6.16 16.49 20.04
N GLY A 65 7.33 16.35 20.65
CA GLY A 65 7.61 15.30 21.63
C GLY A 65 7.79 13.91 21.03
N ASP A 66 7.87 13.79 19.69
CA ASP A 66 8.15 12.54 18.98
C ASP A 66 7.34 11.34 19.55
N PRO A 67 5.99 11.35 19.41
CA PRO A 67 5.15 10.32 20.02
C PRO A 67 5.58 8.90 19.59
N GLU A 68 5.47 7.94 20.50
CA GLU A 68 5.85 6.56 20.26
C GLU A 68 5.11 5.97 19.04
N PRO A 69 5.74 5.11 18.26
CA PRO A 69 5.08 4.35 17.20
C PRO A 69 3.81 3.65 17.69
N PHE A 70 2.83 3.55 16.81
CA PHE A 70 1.48 3.03 17.06
C PHE A 70 0.61 3.90 17.99
N THR A 71 1.06 5.11 18.32
CA THR A 71 0.21 6.12 18.95
C THR A 71 -0.94 6.47 18.02
N LYS A 72 -2.15 6.54 18.58
CA LYS A 72 -3.36 6.99 17.91
C LYS A 72 -3.64 8.43 18.27
N ILE A 73 -3.78 9.29 17.28
CA ILE A 73 -4.10 10.72 17.44
C ILE A 73 -5.52 10.96 16.93
N THR A 74 -6.37 11.51 17.80
CA THR A 74 -7.76 11.89 17.49
C THR A 74 -7.89 13.39 17.32
N ILE A 75 -9.04 13.85 16.82
CA ILE A 75 -9.36 15.29 16.77
C ILE A 75 -9.37 15.90 18.18
N GLU A 76 -9.85 15.16 19.18
CA GLU A 76 -9.87 15.58 20.58
C GLU A 76 -8.46 15.77 21.15
N ASP A 77 -7.53 14.87 20.80
CA ASP A 77 -6.13 14.99 21.20
C ASP A 77 -5.48 16.27 20.62
N LEU A 78 -5.80 16.61 19.36
CA LEU A 78 -5.32 17.87 18.75
C LEU A 78 -5.95 19.09 19.42
N LYS A 79 -7.29 19.10 19.64
CA LYS A 79 -8.00 20.22 20.27
C LYS A 79 -7.54 20.46 21.70
N SER A 80 -7.22 19.42 22.45
CA SER A 80 -6.68 19.53 23.81
C SER A 80 -5.21 19.98 23.84
N GLY A 81 -4.53 19.97 22.70
CA GLY A 81 -3.10 20.25 22.60
C GLY A 81 -2.20 19.14 23.12
N LYS A 82 -2.72 17.94 23.32
CA LYS A 82 -1.95 16.76 23.73
C LYS A 82 -0.92 16.34 22.68
N TYR A 83 -1.29 16.45 21.40
CA TYR A 83 -0.38 16.27 20.27
C TYR A 83 -0.45 17.51 19.38
N ARG A 84 0.69 17.94 18.87
CA ARG A 84 0.81 19.08 17.95
C ARG A 84 1.81 18.76 16.86
N PRO A 85 1.55 19.16 15.61
CA PRO A 85 2.58 19.13 14.59
C PRO A 85 3.66 20.17 14.93
N LYS A 86 4.91 19.89 14.59
CA LYS A 86 6.01 20.87 14.79
C LYS A 86 5.84 22.14 13.96
N GLU A 87 5.06 22.07 12.87
CA GLU A 87 4.66 23.21 12.06
C GLU A 87 3.22 23.64 12.39
N PRO A 88 3.02 24.62 13.29
CA PRO A 88 1.71 24.95 13.86
C PRO A 88 0.72 25.59 12.88
N GLY A 89 1.17 26.10 11.72
CA GLY A 89 0.30 26.72 10.71
C GLY A 89 -0.70 25.77 10.03
N SER A 90 -0.70 24.49 10.37
CA SER A 90 -1.45 23.44 9.68
C SER A 90 -2.52 22.75 10.54
N LEU A 91 -2.87 23.28 11.73
CA LEU A 91 -3.85 22.63 12.61
C LEU A 91 -5.23 22.42 11.97
N ASP A 92 -5.76 23.42 11.27
CA ASP A 92 -7.05 23.29 10.58
C ASP A 92 -7.01 22.21 9.50
N TYR A 93 -5.90 22.10 8.77
CA TYR A 93 -5.66 21.02 7.82
C TYR A 93 -5.72 19.66 8.51
N PHE A 94 -5.13 19.51 9.71
CA PHE A 94 -5.13 18.21 10.39
C PHE A 94 -6.50 17.83 10.96
N TYR A 95 -7.34 18.78 11.35
CA TYR A 95 -8.72 18.48 11.72
C TYR A 95 -9.50 17.90 10.54
N GLU A 96 -9.39 18.51 9.36
CA GLU A 96 -10.02 18.02 8.14
C GLU A 96 -9.44 16.67 7.73
N TYR A 97 -8.11 16.52 7.77
CA TYR A 97 -7.40 15.30 7.41
C TYR A 97 -7.83 14.10 8.27
N ILE A 98 -7.84 14.25 9.60
CA ILE A 98 -8.25 13.15 10.51
C ILE A 98 -9.72 12.78 10.30
N ASP A 99 -10.58 13.75 9.97
CA ASP A 99 -12.00 13.48 9.71
C ASP A 99 -12.23 12.59 8.48
N LEU A 100 -11.29 12.57 7.54
CA LEU A 100 -11.30 11.71 6.35
C LEU A 100 -10.81 10.28 6.63
N LEU A 101 -10.09 10.06 7.73
CA LEU A 101 -9.55 8.74 8.06
C LEU A 101 -10.63 7.79 8.60
N PRO A 102 -10.50 6.47 8.40
CA PRO A 102 -11.33 5.48 9.08
C PRO A 102 -11.28 5.67 10.60
N ASP A 103 -12.44 5.53 11.25
CA ASP A 103 -12.59 5.70 12.69
C ASP A 103 -12.10 7.08 13.22
N LYS A 104 -11.79 8.04 12.31
CA LYS A 104 -11.29 9.39 12.61
C LYS A 104 -10.06 9.38 13.52
N VAL A 105 -9.14 8.51 13.22
CA VAL A 105 -7.90 8.29 13.97
C VAL A 105 -6.71 8.30 13.03
N HIS A 106 -5.73 9.13 13.34
CA HIS A 106 -4.41 9.10 12.69
C HIS A 106 -3.46 8.19 13.47
N MET A 107 -2.79 7.29 12.77
CA MET A 107 -1.81 6.37 13.33
C MET A 107 -0.39 6.90 13.14
N ILE A 108 0.39 6.93 14.20
CA ILE A 108 1.84 7.14 14.11
C ILE A 108 2.52 5.80 13.86
N TRP A 109 3.18 5.69 12.74
CA TRP A 109 3.94 4.51 12.37
C TRP A 109 5.41 4.63 12.81
N PRO A 110 6.13 3.52 13.02
CA PRO A 110 7.59 3.56 13.04
C PRO A 110 8.10 4.23 11.78
N LYS A 111 9.18 5.00 11.86
CA LYS A 111 9.83 5.54 10.68
C LYS A 111 10.25 4.41 9.75
N HIS A 112 9.68 4.35 8.56
CA HIS A 112 9.84 3.24 7.62
C HIS A 112 9.95 3.73 6.18
N CYS A 113 10.45 2.88 5.31
CA CYS A 113 10.53 3.11 3.87
C CYS A 113 11.14 4.47 3.49
N ILE A 114 12.16 4.90 4.25
CA ILE A 114 12.86 6.16 3.97
C ILE A 114 13.59 6.05 2.64
N ASN A 115 13.31 7.00 1.75
CA ASN A 115 13.83 7.01 0.38
C ASN A 115 15.34 6.74 0.32
N GLY A 116 15.74 5.75 -0.48
CA GLY A 116 17.11 5.32 -0.65
C GLY A 116 17.70 4.44 0.47
N SER A 117 16.93 4.15 1.54
CA SER A 117 17.37 3.24 2.60
C SER A 117 17.30 1.77 2.20
N TRP A 118 17.91 0.89 3.00
CA TRP A 118 17.74 -0.55 2.85
C TRP A 118 16.28 -0.97 3.05
N GLY A 119 15.59 -0.37 4.01
CA GLY A 119 14.17 -0.63 4.29
C GLY A 119 13.26 -0.30 3.11
N HIS A 120 13.57 0.77 2.39
CA HIS A 120 12.88 1.18 1.17
C HIS A 120 13.08 0.22 -0.01
N SER A 121 14.19 -0.53 -0.03
CA SER A 121 14.51 -1.44 -1.13
C SER A 121 13.69 -2.74 -1.06
N PHE A 122 13.59 -3.43 -2.19
CA PHE A 122 12.96 -4.75 -2.26
C PHE A 122 13.88 -5.86 -1.75
N PRO A 123 13.34 -6.95 -1.19
CA PRO A 123 14.11 -8.12 -0.82
C PRO A 123 14.86 -8.70 -2.01
N LYS A 124 16.10 -9.13 -1.77
CA LYS A 124 16.95 -9.72 -2.82
C LYS A 124 16.24 -10.86 -3.57
N LYS A 125 15.51 -11.71 -2.85
CA LYS A 125 14.77 -12.84 -3.45
C LYS A 125 13.76 -12.40 -4.49
N LEU A 126 12.99 -11.33 -4.20
CA LEU A 126 12.04 -10.75 -5.14
C LEU A 126 12.75 -10.12 -6.33
N THR A 127 13.81 -9.35 -6.06
CA THR A 127 14.61 -8.72 -7.12
C THR A 127 15.20 -9.75 -8.08
N ASP A 128 15.75 -10.86 -7.57
CA ASP A 128 16.28 -11.96 -8.38
C ASP A 128 15.17 -12.62 -9.24
N ALA A 129 13.97 -12.81 -8.68
CA ALA A 129 12.82 -13.34 -9.41
C ALA A 129 12.36 -12.43 -10.55
N LEU A 130 12.29 -11.12 -10.30
CA LEU A 130 11.95 -10.09 -11.30
C LEU A 130 12.97 -10.03 -12.43
N ILE A 131 14.26 -10.06 -12.10
CA ILE A 131 15.36 -10.10 -13.08
C ILE A 131 15.26 -11.38 -13.93
N SER A 132 15.01 -12.52 -13.29
CA SER A 132 14.86 -13.78 -14.01
C SER A 132 13.65 -13.78 -14.94
N TRP A 133 12.52 -13.22 -14.50
CA TRP A 133 11.32 -13.07 -15.29
C TRP A 133 11.53 -12.12 -16.48
N SER A 134 12.16 -10.96 -16.28
CA SER A 134 12.40 -9.96 -17.34
C SER A 134 13.37 -10.42 -18.44
N LYS A 135 14.16 -11.47 -18.18
CA LYS A 135 15.05 -12.05 -19.20
C LYS A 135 14.35 -12.98 -20.20
N LYS A 136 13.11 -13.37 -19.93
CA LYS A 136 12.38 -14.33 -20.77
C LYS A 136 11.85 -13.71 -22.05
N ASP A 137 11.56 -12.42 -22.03
CA ASP A 137 11.02 -11.70 -23.19
C ASP A 137 11.52 -10.25 -23.15
N ILE A 138 11.89 -9.70 -24.32
CA ILE A 138 12.32 -8.30 -24.46
C ILE A 138 11.21 -7.30 -24.06
N LEU A 139 9.96 -7.72 -24.11
CA LEU A 139 8.79 -6.94 -23.71
C LEU A 139 8.41 -7.12 -22.23
N ALA A 140 9.05 -8.07 -21.54
CA ALA A 140 8.80 -8.33 -20.13
C ALA A 140 9.48 -7.25 -19.26
N ASN A 141 8.77 -6.14 -19.05
CA ASN A 141 9.19 -5.04 -18.19
C ASN A 141 8.30 -4.95 -16.96
N TYR A 142 8.89 -4.92 -15.77
CA TYR A 142 8.17 -4.51 -14.58
C TYR A 142 8.30 -3.00 -14.36
N ARG A 143 7.24 -2.40 -13.85
CA ARG A 143 7.19 -0.99 -13.51
C ARG A 143 7.14 -0.82 -12.00
N VAL A 144 7.96 0.09 -11.47
CA VAL A 144 7.90 0.51 -10.07
C VAL A 144 7.20 1.87 -10.00
N ILE A 145 6.24 1.99 -9.08
CA ILE A 145 5.48 3.22 -8.82
C ILE A 145 5.72 3.62 -7.37
N GLN A 146 6.34 4.75 -7.14
CA GLN A 146 6.50 5.32 -5.81
C GLN A 146 5.20 5.96 -5.36
N LYS A 147 4.90 5.84 -4.07
CA LYS A 147 3.78 6.47 -3.38
C LYS A 147 4.19 6.96 -1.99
N GLY A 148 3.41 7.82 -1.36
CA GLY A 148 3.69 8.29 0.00
C GLY A 148 4.76 9.38 0.12
N GLU A 149 5.17 10.00 -0.99
CA GLU A 149 6.20 11.05 -0.99
C GLU A 149 5.72 12.38 -0.40
N TYR A 150 4.39 12.60 -0.35
CA TYR A 150 3.83 13.85 0.15
C TYR A 150 3.73 13.85 1.68
N ALA A 151 4.57 14.66 2.33
CA ALA A 151 4.78 14.66 3.77
C ALA A 151 3.52 14.94 4.62
N LEU A 152 2.50 15.60 4.07
CA LEU A 152 1.29 16.02 4.81
C LEU A 152 0.10 15.08 4.62
N SER A 153 0.23 13.98 3.89
CA SER A 153 -0.86 13.01 3.70
C SER A 153 -0.31 11.60 3.57
N GLU A 154 -0.92 10.67 4.28
CA GLU A 154 -0.74 9.26 3.99
C GLU A 154 -1.28 8.92 2.59
N MET A 155 -0.59 8.03 1.92
CA MET A 155 -1.02 7.42 0.69
C MET A 155 -1.00 5.90 0.87
N TYR A 156 -1.97 5.37 1.61
CA TYR A 156 -2.09 3.92 1.82
C TYR A 156 -2.37 3.20 0.50
N SER A 157 -3.29 3.74 -0.30
CA SER A 157 -3.58 3.22 -1.64
C SER A 157 -2.43 3.48 -2.62
N ALA A 158 -2.25 2.59 -3.59
CA ALA A 158 -1.40 2.83 -4.75
C ALA A 158 -1.99 3.87 -5.74
N ILE A 159 -3.20 4.37 -5.47
CA ILE A 159 -3.99 5.19 -6.39
C ILE A 159 -4.25 6.58 -5.83
N SER A 160 -4.66 6.67 -4.55
CA SER A 160 -5.12 7.92 -3.97
C SER A 160 -4.46 8.26 -2.64
N HIS A 161 -4.29 9.56 -2.39
CA HIS A 161 -4.02 10.11 -1.07
C HIS A 161 -5.32 10.16 -0.26
N VAL A 162 -5.23 10.11 1.05
CA VAL A 162 -6.38 10.16 1.96
C VAL A 162 -7.24 11.41 1.71
N ASN A 163 -6.62 12.54 1.40
CA ASN A 163 -7.29 13.84 1.24
C ASN A 163 -7.68 14.20 -0.19
N SER A 164 -7.57 13.28 -1.16
CA SER A 164 -7.89 13.57 -2.56
C SER A 164 -8.42 12.36 -3.36
N ILE A 165 -9.07 11.42 -2.67
CA ILE A 165 -9.47 10.11 -3.21
C ILE A 165 -10.22 10.22 -4.54
N GLU A 166 -11.29 11.01 -4.61
CA GLU A 166 -12.14 11.11 -5.82
C GLU A 166 -11.36 11.65 -7.02
N ARG A 167 -10.55 12.70 -6.81
CA ARG A 167 -9.73 13.29 -7.86
C ARG A 167 -8.69 12.29 -8.35
N ASP A 168 -7.97 11.67 -7.43
CA ASP A 168 -6.87 10.76 -7.74
C ASP A 168 -7.38 9.53 -8.49
N ILE A 169 -8.53 8.96 -8.10
CA ILE A 169 -9.16 7.87 -8.84
C ILE A 169 -9.51 8.29 -10.27
N LYS A 170 -10.09 9.48 -10.45
CA LYS A 170 -10.48 9.99 -11.78
C LYS A 170 -9.27 10.18 -12.70
N GLU A 171 -8.16 10.67 -12.16
CA GLU A 171 -6.96 11.05 -12.92
C GLU A 171 -5.94 9.92 -13.05
N SER A 172 -6.04 8.86 -12.25
CA SER A 172 -5.05 7.80 -12.14
C SER A 172 -4.68 7.16 -13.48
N GLN A 173 -3.39 7.27 -13.82
CA GLN A 173 -2.82 6.54 -14.96
C GLN A 173 -2.68 5.03 -14.63
N LEU A 174 -2.40 4.68 -13.39
CA LEU A 174 -2.34 3.27 -12.96
C LEU A 174 -3.64 2.53 -13.24
N LEU A 175 -4.80 3.15 -12.93
CA LEU A 175 -6.10 2.55 -13.22
C LEU A 175 -6.34 2.35 -14.71
N LYS A 176 -5.88 3.29 -15.55
CA LYS A 176 -5.98 3.17 -17.01
C LYS A 176 -5.10 2.04 -17.53
N ASP A 177 -3.88 1.96 -17.03
CA ASP A 177 -2.90 0.95 -17.43
C ASP A 177 -3.33 -0.47 -17.02
N LEU A 178 -3.89 -0.64 -15.81
CA LEU A 178 -4.38 -1.94 -15.35
C LEU A 178 -5.67 -2.37 -16.06
N ALA A 179 -6.54 -1.43 -16.44
CA ALA A 179 -7.86 -1.75 -17.01
C ALA A 179 -7.78 -2.46 -18.37
N VAL A 180 -6.65 -2.41 -19.07
CA VAL A 180 -6.47 -3.09 -20.37
C VAL A 180 -6.28 -4.59 -20.25
N PHE A 181 -5.96 -5.10 -19.05
CA PHE A 181 -5.77 -6.53 -18.80
C PHE A 181 -7.09 -7.24 -18.52
N ASP A 182 -7.12 -8.56 -18.77
CA ASP A 182 -8.29 -9.41 -18.48
C ASP A 182 -8.34 -9.74 -16.99
N GLU A 183 -7.16 -9.92 -16.39
CA GLU A 183 -7.00 -10.25 -14.96
C GLU A 183 -5.95 -9.36 -14.31
N VAL A 184 -6.29 -8.83 -13.13
CA VAL A 184 -5.40 -8.08 -12.24
C VAL A 184 -5.22 -8.90 -10.98
N CYS A 185 -4.08 -9.58 -10.87
CA CYS A 185 -3.70 -10.37 -9.71
C CYS A 185 -3.11 -9.46 -8.65
N ILE A 186 -3.67 -9.49 -7.44
CA ILE A 186 -3.28 -8.60 -6.33
C ILE A 186 -2.47 -9.38 -5.30
N ALA A 187 -1.30 -8.86 -4.95
CA ALA A 187 -0.39 -9.36 -3.92
C ALA A 187 0.20 -8.19 -3.12
N GLY A 188 0.83 -8.45 -1.98
CA GLY A 188 1.62 -7.44 -1.24
C GLY A 188 1.27 -7.26 0.22
N PHE A 189 1.68 -6.12 0.78
CA PHE A 189 1.73 -5.85 2.22
C PHE A 189 1.35 -4.39 2.54
N ALA A 190 0.77 -4.07 3.71
CA ALA A 190 0.01 -4.99 4.55
C ALA A 190 -1.37 -5.25 3.95
N LYS A 191 -1.87 -6.50 4.05
CA LYS A 191 -3.17 -6.90 3.48
C LYS A 191 -4.31 -5.99 3.95
N ASP A 192 -4.33 -5.63 5.21
CA ASP A 192 -5.35 -4.83 5.89
C ASP A 192 -5.10 -3.31 5.86
N VAL A 193 -4.01 -2.87 5.23
CA VAL A 193 -3.67 -1.44 5.05
C VAL A 193 -3.49 -1.15 3.55
N CYS A 194 -2.27 -1.09 3.04
CA CYS A 194 -2.02 -0.65 1.66
C CYS A 194 -2.73 -1.49 0.60
N VAL A 195 -2.79 -2.82 0.79
CA VAL A 195 -3.49 -3.69 -0.16
C VAL A 195 -5.00 -3.43 -0.12
N ALA A 196 -5.62 -3.39 1.07
CA ALA A 196 -7.05 -3.16 1.22
C ALA A 196 -7.47 -1.78 0.69
N TRP A 197 -6.70 -0.72 0.96
CA TRP A 197 -6.95 0.62 0.43
C TRP A 197 -6.85 0.65 -1.10
N THR A 198 -5.84 -0.01 -1.67
CA THR A 198 -5.71 -0.11 -3.13
C THR A 198 -6.89 -0.86 -3.75
N VAL A 199 -7.31 -1.97 -3.14
CA VAL A 199 -8.50 -2.72 -3.60
C VAL A 199 -9.76 -1.86 -3.52
N LYS A 200 -9.94 -1.10 -2.44
CA LYS A 200 -11.07 -0.16 -2.30
C LYS A 200 -11.15 0.82 -3.47
N ASP A 201 -10.02 1.43 -3.86
CA ASP A 201 -9.97 2.37 -4.97
C ASP A 201 -10.17 1.69 -6.33
N LEU A 202 -9.63 0.48 -6.52
CA LEU A 202 -9.89 -0.33 -7.72
C LEU A 202 -11.40 -0.58 -7.88
N LEU A 203 -12.09 -0.98 -6.81
CA LEU A 203 -13.53 -1.21 -6.83
C LEU A 203 -14.31 0.09 -7.08
N ALA A 204 -13.96 1.18 -6.37
CA ALA A 204 -14.61 2.48 -6.51
C ALA A 204 -14.48 3.06 -7.94
N SER A 205 -13.42 2.71 -8.68
CA SER A 205 -13.22 3.14 -10.06
C SER A 205 -14.25 2.57 -11.04
N GLY A 206 -14.94 1.47 -10.69
CA GLY A 206 -15.92 0.77 -11.54
C GLY A 206 -15.32 0.05 -12.77
N LYS A 207 -13.98 -0.01 -12.91
CA LYS A 207 -13.31 -0.53 -14.11
C LYS A 207 -12.91 -2.00 -14.03
N PHE A 208 -12.98 -2.61 -12.83
CA PHE A 208 -12.39 -3.93 -12.56
C PHE A 208 -13.41 -5.02 -12.23
N ASN A 209 -14.65 -4.85 -12.66
CA ASN A 209 -15.66 -5.90 -12.55
C ASN A 209 -15.22 -7.18 -13.28
N ASN A 210 -15.28 -8.32 -12.62
CA ASN A 210 -14.82 -9.63 -13.10
C ASN A 210 -13.30 -9.74 -13.40
N LYS A 211 -12.48 -8.79 -12.96
CA LYS A 211 -11.04 -8.76 -13.29
C LYS A 211 -10.10 -9.02 -12.13
N LEU A 212 -10.52 -8.76 -10.90
CA LEU A 212 -9.63 -8.86 -9.74
C LEU A 212 -9.46 -10.30 -9.26
N VAL A 213 -8.22 -10.68 -9.05
CA VAL A 213 -7.81 -11.97 -8.48
C VAL A 213 -6.99 -11.70 -7.22
N PHE A 214 -7.48 -12.09 -6.08
CA PHE A 214 -6.81 -11.93 -4.80
C PHE A 214 -5.94 -13.13 -4.49
N LEU A 215 -4.62 -12.97 -4.49
CA LEU A 215 -3.66 -14.04 -4.22
C LEU A 215 -3.48 -14.20 -2.71
N ASN A 216 -4.28 -15.09 -2.11
CA ASN A 216 -4.39 -15.19 -0.65
C ASN A 216 -3.04 -15.43 0.05
N ASN A 217 -2.23 -16.35 -0.46
CA ASN A 217 -0.93 -16.69 0.12
C ASN A 217 0.15 -15.62 -0.12
N CYS A 218 -0.13 -14.65 -1.01
CA CYS A 218 0.78 -13.57 -1.38
C CYS A 218 0.48 -12.26 -0.63
N MET A 219 -0.42 -12.29 0.36
CA MET A 219 -0.83 -11.11 1.13
C MET A 219 -0.87 -11.44 2.62
N ILE A 220 -0.09 -10.73 3.41
CA ILE A 220 -0.05 -10.85 4.88
C ILE A 220 -0.41 -9.49 5.49
N GLY A 221 -1.23 -9.48 6.53
CA GLY A 221 -1.68 -8.27 7.22
C GLY A 221 -1.14 -8.13 8.63
N LEU A 222 -1.34 -6.96 9.22
CA LEU A 222 -0.98 -6.62 10.60
C LEU A 222 -2.07 -7.03 11.59
N ASP A 223 -3.33 -6.75 11.26
CA ASP A 223 -4.49 -7.03 12.13
C ASP A 223 -5.54 -7.89 11.40
N PRO A 224 -5.68 -9.17 11.76
CA PRO A 224 -6.69 -10.05 11.13
C PRO A 224 -8.14 -9.66 11.46
N LYS A 225 -8.36 -8.70 12.38
CA LYS A 225 -9.68 -8.18 12.75
C LYS A 225 -9.98 -6.80 12.13
N SER A 226 -9.08 -6.28 11.31
CA SER A 226 -9.27 -4.99 10.65
C SER A 226 -10.55 -4.99 9.80
N LYS A 227 -11.40 -3.99 10.00
CA LYS A 227 -12.60 -3.77 9.16
C LYS A 227 -12.26 -3.50 7.69
N MET A 228 -11.04 -3.06 7.42
CA MET A 228 -10.59 -2.86 6.03
C MET A 228 -10.57 -4.16 5.22
N LEU A 229 -10.50 -5.31 5.88
CA LEU A 229 -10.57 -6.61 5.20
C LEU A 229 -11.94 -6.92 4.57
N ASP A 230 -13.01 -6.22 4.98
CA ASP A 230 -14.35 -6.36 4.41
C ASP A 230 -14.37 -6.00 2.91
N VAL A 231 -13.43 -5.17 2.44
CA VAL A 231 -13.30 -4.79 1.03
C VAL A 231 -13.09 -5.99 0.10
N PHE A 232 -12.42 -7.03 0.57
CA PHE A 232 -12.23 -8.25 -0.22
C PHE A 232 -13.54 -9.03 -0.37
N THR A 233 -14.34 -9.10 0.70
CA THR A 233 -15.67 -9.71 0.66
C THR A 233 -16.60 -8.92 -0.26
N GLU A 234 -16.54 -7.59 -0.20
CA GLU A 234 -17.27 -6.73 -1.12
C GLU A 234 -16.85 -6.97 -2.58
N GLY A 235 -15.54 -7.06 -2.84
CA GLY A 235 -14.99 -7.36 -4.16
C GLY A 235 -15.55 -8.67 -4.74
N VAL A 236 -15.59 -9.72 -3.93
CA VAL A 236 -16.16 -11.03 -4.36
C VAL A 236 -17.67 -10.92 -4.61
N ASN A 237 -18.43 -10.33 -3.67
CA ASN A 237 -19.88 -10.36 -3.71
C ASN A 237 -20.50 -9.40 -4.75
N LYS A 238 -19.90 -8.23 -4.95
CA LYS A 238 -20.48 -7.18 -5.80
C LYS A 238 -19.76 -7.02 -7.15
N TYR A 239 -18.48 -7.37 -7.22
CA TYR A 239 -17.64 -7.11 -8.40
C TYR A 239 -17.09 -8.39 -9.03
N ASN A 240 -17.54 -9.55 -8.55
CA ASN A 240 -17.13 -10.87 -9.02
C ASN A 240 -15.60 -11.06 -9.03
N ALA A 241 -14.90 -10.48 -8.07
CA ALA A 241 -13.51 -10.81 -7.80
C ALA A 241 -13.40 -12.25 -7.28
N ARG A 242 -12.24 -12.87 -7.40
CA ARG A 242 -12.02 -14.23 -6.92
C ARG A 242 -10.75 -14.35 -6.10
N TRP A 243 -10.72 -15.36 -5.25
CA TRP A 243 -9.52 -15.78 -4.53
C TRP A 243 -8.75 -16.86 -5.33
N GLU A 244 -7.43 -16.80 -5.25
CA GLU A 244 -6.50 -17.82 -5.73
C GLU A 244 -5.39 -18.09 -4.70
#